data_c6f6a0cdee0b41d605cecc38a4c7d40b
#
_entry.id   c6f6a0cdee0b41d605cecc38a4c7d40b
#
_cell.length_a   1.000
_cell.length_b   1.000
_cell.length_c   1.000
_cell.angle_alpha   90.00
_cell.angle_beta   90.00
_cell.angle_gamma   90.00
#
_symmetry.space_group_name_H-M   'P 1'
#
loop_
_entity.id
_entity.type
_entity.pdbx_description
1 polymer ?
#
loop_
_entity_poly.entity_id
_entity_poly.type
_entity_poly.pdbx_seq_one_letter_code
_entity_poly.pdbx_strand_id
1 'polypeptide(L)'
;KYFNEHGGLPVNVKFFVEGEEEVGSPNVEKYIQAHLDELKCDACIWEGGQKDANERFEIVGGLKGIIAFEAEVKTSNGDLHSSKSCYAPNAAVRLTKGLASLFDDSGKILVEGLNLTEDSLDRTERALVKKMRCNQKELKENDGIIEDLITDDVSSALVCEPSLSINGLSAGYEADGIKTIIPGFAKAKLDCRLAPCQDPEESFEKIQAQLEKNGYPDIRLTYLTGQPGYRSDVHSPFVKMVLK
;
A
#
# COMPACT_ATOMS: atom_id res chain seq x y z
N LYS A 1 25.19 28.49 1.33
CA LYS A 1 25.64 29.77 0.73
C LYS A 1 24.74 30.93 1.17
N TYR A 2 23.44 30.94 0.85
CA TYR A 2 22.49 31.99 1.19
C TYR A 2 22.53 32.40 2.67
N PHE A 3 22.41 31.43 3.59
CA PHE A 3 22.39 31.74 5.03
C PHE A 3 23.73 32.28 5.56
N ASN A 4 24.86 31.83 5.00
CA ASN A 4 26.16 32.38 5.37
C ASN A 4 26.30 33.85 4.95
N GLU A 5 25.64 34.26 3.86
CA GLU A 5 25.63 35.66 3.36
C GLU A 5 24.58 36.55 4.07
N HIS A 6 23.59 35.94 4.78
CA HIS A 6 22.47 36.65 5.41
C HIS A 6 22.37 36.44 6.93
N GLY A 7 23.49 36.19 7.59
CA GLY A 7 23.56 36.16 9.08
C GLY A 7 23.36 34.78 9.72
N GLY A 8 23.40 33.69 8.96
CA GLY A 8 23.29 32.34 9.45
C GLY A 8 21.87 31.78 9.40
N LEU A 9 21.72 30.52 9.84
CA LEU A 9 20.43 29.88 9.98
C LEU A 9 19.69 30.45 11.20
N PRO A 10 18.40 30.83 11.06
CA PRO A 10 17.61 31.37 12.19
C PRO A 10 17.09 30.26 13.12
N VAL A 11 17.39 28.99 12.83
CA VAL A 11 16.94 27.79 13.55
C VAL A 11 18.09 26.79 13.67
N ASN A 12 17.99 25.90 14.64
CA ASN A 12 18.88 24.75 14.71
C ASN A 12 18.43 23.68 13.70
N VAL A 13 19.38 23.10 12.98
CA VAL A 13 19.11 22.04 12.01
C VAL A 13 19.92 20.80 12.38
N LYS A 14 19.25 19.66 12.39
CA LYS A 14 19.85 18.34 12.51
C LYS A 14 19.66 17.61 11.20
N PHE A 15 20.72 16.97 10.71
CA PHE A 15 20.65 16.11 9.54
C PHE A 15 20.70 14.67 10.00
N PHE A 16 19.69 13.90 9.62
CA PHE A 16 19.65 12.47 9.78
C PHE A 16 19.70 11.84 8.39
N VAL A 17 20.72 11.04 8.14
CA VAL A 17 20.95 10.42 6.82
C VAL A 17 21.12 8.92 7.03
N GLU A 18 20.33 8.14 6.32
CA GLU A 18 20.47 6.70 6.28
C GLU A 18 20.66 6.21 4.84
N GLY A 19 21.22 5.02 4.66
CA GLY A 19 21.55 4.47 3.34
C GLY A 19 20.93 3.11 3.06
N GLU A 20 19.92 2.68 3.83
CA GLU A 20 19.30 1.36 3.75
C GLU A 20 17.83 1.41 3.33
N GLU A 21 17.31 2.56 2.85
CA GLU A 21 15.89 2.73 2.52
C GLU A 21 15.43 1.69 1.49
N GLU A 22 16.19 1.48 0.44
CA GLU A 22 15.86 0.56 -0.69
C GLU A 22 15.86 -0.93 -0.29
N VAL A 23 16.33 -1.25 0.90
CA VAL A 23 16.27 -2.60 1.48
C VAL A 23 15.37 -2.68 2.71
N GLY A 24 14.51 -1.66 2.92
CA GLY A 24 13.51 -1.60 3.98
C GLY A 24 14.02 -1.10 5.32
N SER A 25 15.11 -0.34 5.35
CA SER A 25 15.65 0.36 6.53
C SER A 25 15.79 -0.52 7.80
N PRO A 26 16.40 -1.70 7.75
CA PRO A 26 16.34 -2.70 8.84
C PRO A 26 16.98 -2.22 10.14
N ASN A 27 17.80 -1.17 10.11
CA ASN A 27 18.51 -0.66 11.29
C ASN A 27 18.02 0.71 11.75
N VAL A 28 17.17 1.39 10.98
CA VAL A 28 16.76 2.79 11.26
C VAL A 28 16.03 2.91 12.60
N GLU A 29 15.11 1.99 12.91
CA GLU A 29 14.37 2.02 14.15
C GLU A 29 15.29 1.87 15.38
N LYS A 30 16.23 0.93 15.35
CA LYS A 30 17.21 0.72 16.42
C LYS A 30 18.06 1.97 16.65
N TYR A 31 18.48 2.61 15.55
CA TYR A 31 19.25 3.84 15.62
C TYR A 31 18.43 4.99 16.23
N ILE A 32 17.21 5.19 15.79
CA ILE A 32 16.31 6.21 16.33
C ILE A 32 16.09 5.99 17.82
N GLN A 33 15.79 4.77 18.25
CA GLN A 33 15.58 4.45 19.67
C GLN A 33 16.83 4.72 20.53
N ALA A 34 18.02 4.48 20.00
CA ALA A 34 19.28 4.75 20.71
C ALA A 34 19.62 6.25 20.81
N HIS A 35 19.08 7.10 19.95
CA HIS A 35 19.43 8.51 19.80
C HIS A 35 18.21 9.46 19.91
N LEU A 36 17.14 9.06 20.61
CA LEU A 36 15.91 9.83 20.74
C LEU A 36 16.14 11.26 21.21
N ASP A 37 16.98 11.47 22.23
CA ASP A 37 17.26 12.79 22.77
C ASP A 37 18.03 13.69 21.78
N GLU A 38 18.93 13.09 21.00
CA GLU A 38 19.69 13.81 19.97
C GLU A 38 18.80 14.19 18.77
N LEU A 39 17.82 13.33 18.44
CA LEU A 39 16.90 13.53 17.30
C LEU A 39 15.71 14.40 17.64
N LYS A 40 15.46 14.70 18.91
CA LYS A 40 14.34 15.53 19.33
C LYS A 40 14.33 16.88 18.60
N CYS A 41 13.22 17.22 17.97
CA CYS A 41 13.04 18.44 17.18
C CYS A 41 11.58 18.93 17.25
N ASP A 42 11.36 20.18 16.84
CA ASP A 42 10.02 20.78 16.76
C ASP A 42 9.27 20.35 15.51
N ALA A 43 9.99 20.01 14.43
CA ALA A 43 9.45 19.54 13.18
C ALA A 43 10.49 18.73 12.40
N CYS A 44 10.02 17.85 11.52
CA CYS A 44 10.85 17.06 10.62
C CYS A 44 10.42 17.33 9.17
N ILE A 45 11.39 17.55 8.29
CA ILE A 45 11.20 17.52 6.85
C ILE A 45 11.85 16.24 6.35
N TRP A 46 11.02 15.35 5.81
CA TRP A 46 11.49 14.12 5.18
C TRP A 46 11.90 14.42 3.73
N GLU A 47 12.79 13.64 3.20
CA GLU A 47 13.11 13.72 1.78
C GLU A 47 11.89 13.41 0.91
N GLY A 48 11.94 13.84 -0.32
CA GLY A 48 10.87 13.65 -1.28
C GLY A 48 10.19 14.96 -1.63
N GLY A 49 9.12 14.83 -2.36
CA GLY A 49 8.45 15.96 -2.95
C GLY A 49 8.93 16.22 -4.36
N GLN A 50 8.03 16.73 -5.13
CA GLN A 50 8.24 17.03 -6.54
C GLN A 50 7.57 18.36 -6.87
N LYS A 51 7.75 18.80 -8.10
CA LYS A 51 6.97 19.88 -8.66
C LYS A 51 5.96 19.32 -9.64
N ASP A 52 4.78 19.92 -9.64
CA ASP A 52 3.79 19.61 -10.69
C ASP A 52 4.21 20.21 -12.05
N ALA A 53 3.44 19.91 -13.09
CA ALA A 53 3.70 20.43 -14.44
C ALA A 53 3.70 21.97 -14.56
N ASN A 54 3.23 22.69 -13.53
CA ASN A 54 3.22 24.14 -13.45
C ASN A 54 4.32 24.69 -12.53
N GLU A 55 5.36 23.90 -12.24
CA GLU A 55 6.49 24.27 -11.37
C GLU A 55 6.10 24.59 -9.91
N ARG A 56 4.95 24.10 -9.43
CA ARG A 56 4.51 24.26 -8.05
C ARG A 56 5.00 23.11 -7.20
N PHE A 57 5.51 23.41 -6.02
CA PHE A 57 5.93 22.40 -5.06
C PHE A 57 4.71 21.59 -4.57
N GLU A 58 4.86 20.29 -4.53
CA GLU A 58 3.95 19.39 -3.86
C GLU A 58 4.43 19.14 -2.43
N ILE A 59 3.52 19.25 -1.49
CA ILE A 59 3.79 18.99 -0.07
C ILE A 59 3.08 17.71 0.30
N VAL A 60 3.85 16.68 0.62
CA VAL A 60 3.34 15.39 1.07
C VAL A 60 3.14 15.44 2.59
N GLY A 61 1.88 15.51 3.02
CA GLY A 61 1.49 15.61 4.43
C GLY A 61 1.33 14.26 5.13
N GLY A 62 1.59 13.14 4.47
CA GLY A 62 1.45 11.81 5.05
C GLY A 62 1.81 10.71 4.07
N LEU A 63 1.99 9.52 4.60
CA LEU A 63 2.30 8.31 3.85
C LEU A 63 1.32 7.21 4.24
N LYS A 64 0.88 6.43 3.26
CA LYS A 64 0.13 5.19 3.53
C LYS A 64 1.01 4.18 4.22
N GLY A 65 0.43 3.40 5.14
CA GLY A 65 1.06 2.20 5.64
C GLY A 65 1.11 1.10 4.58
N ILE A 66 1.71 0.00 4.94
CA ILE A 66 1.81 -1.19 4.08
C ILE A 66 1.76 -2.45 4.93
N ILE A 67 1.14 -3.49 4.38
CA ILE A 67 1.38 -4.88 4.75
C ILE A 67 1.73 -5.66 3.49
N ALA A 68 2.71 -6.56 3.61
CA ALA A 68 3.03 -7.52 2.56
C ALA A 68 2.85 -8.94 3.11
N PHE A 69 2.23 -9.80 2.32
CA PHE A 69 1.91 -11.17 2.73
C PHE A 69 1.85 -12.11 1.54
N GLU A 70 1.87 -13.40 1.83
CA GLU A 70 1.68 -14.47 0.87
C GLU A 70 0.36 -15.19 1.12
N ALA A 71 -0.26 -15.65 0.05
CA ALA A 71 -1.44 -16.52 0.08
C ALA A 71 -1.11 -17.83 -0.61
N GLU A 72 -1.40 -18.94 0.02
CA GLU A 72 -1.16 -20.27 -0.56
C GLU A 72 -2.30 -21.23 -0.31
N VAL A 73 -2.50 -22.15 -1.23
CA VAL A 73 -3.47 -23.24 -1.10
C VAL A 73 -2.91 -24.53 -1.67
N LYS A 74 -3.21 -25.63 -0.97
CA LYS A 74 -2.86 -26.98 -1.39
C LYS A 74 -4.13 -27.82 -1.51
N THR A 75 -4.37 -28.38 -2.71
CA THR A 75 -5.55 -29.20 -2.99
C THR A 75 -5.23 -30.68 -3.20
N SER A 76 -3.95 -31.01 -3.43
CA SER A 76 -3.47 -32.40 -3.56
C SER A 76 -1.99 -32.48 -3.19
N ASN A 77 -1.46 -33.70 -3.00
CA ASN A 77 -0.06 -33.92 -2.65
C ASN A 77 0.92 -33.75 -3.81
N GLY A 78 0.41 -33.54 -5.02
CA GLY A 78 1.19 -33.28 -6.23
C GLY A 78 0.24 -32.99 -7.38
N ASP A 79 0.81 -32.64 -8.53
CA ASP A 79 0.04 -32.41 -9.74
C ASP A 79 -0.65 -33.70 -10.22
N LEU A 80 -1.87 -33.52 -10.70
CA LEU A 80 -2.64 -34.63 -11.24
C LEU A 80 -2.78 -34.47 -12.75
N HIS A 81 -3.04 -35.61 -13.46
CA HIS A 81 -3.34 -35.54 -14.87
C HIS A 81 -4.68 -34.82 -15.13
N SER A 82 -4.72 -33.93 -16.13
CA SER A 82 -5.85 -33.02 -16.39
C SER A 82 -7.17 -33.74 -16.72
N SER A 83 -7.13 -35.02 -17.15
CA SER A 83 -8.35 -35.84 -17.34
C SER A 83 -9.19 -35.98 -16.07
N LYS A 84 -8.60 -35.75 -14.90
CA LYS A 84 -9.26 -35.79 -13.60
C LYS A 84 -9.96 -34.50 -13.21
N SER A 85 -9.93 -33.46 -14.06
CA SER A 85 -10.52 -32.13 -13.75
C SER A 85 -12.04 -32.20 -13.51
N CYS A 86 -12.71 -33.23 -13.95
CA CYS A 86 -14.15 -33.43 -13.71
C CYS A 86 -14.48 -33.71 -12.25
N TYR A 87 -13.51 -34.16 -11.42
CA TYR A 87 -13.72 -34.49 -10.01
C TYR A 87 -12.63 -33.98 -9.07
N ALA A 88 -11.43 -33.73 -9.56
CA ALA A 88 -10.32 -33.29 -8.71
C ALA A 88 -10.28 -31.74 -8.58
N PRO A 89 -10.11 -31.20 -7.35
CA PRO A 89 -9.96 -29.77 -7.15
C PRO A 89 -8.64 -29.27 -7.75
N ASN A 90 -8.65 -28.05 -8.25
CA ASN A 90 -7.51 -27.37 -8.85
C ASN A 90 -7.08 -26.21 -7.95
N ALA A 91 -5.82 -26.22 -7.49
CA ALA A 91 -5.29 -25.20 -6.59
C ALA A 91 -5.27 -23.80 -7.22
N ALA A 92 -4.95 -23.71 -8.51
CA ALA A 92 -4.97 -22.42 -9.23
C ALA A 92 -6.38 -21.80 -9.24
N VAL A 93 -7.39 -22.61 -9.57
CA VAL A 93 -8.79 -22.17 -9.57
C VAL A 93 -9.24 -21.78 -8.16
N ARG A 94 -8.85 -22.55 -7.15
CA ARG A 94 -9.21 -22.29 -5.75
C ARG A 94 -8.63 -20.96 -5.27
N LEU A 95 -7.33 -20.73 -5.50
CA LEU A 95 -6.65 -19.51 -5.11
C LEU A 95 -7.22 -18.29 -5.86
N THR A 96 -7.36 -18.39 -7.18
CA THR A 96 -7.87 -17.27 -8.01
C THR A 96 -9.29 -16.86 -7.58
N LYS A 97 -10.18 -17.82 -7.30
CA LYS A 97 -11.53 -17.50 -6.81
C LYS A 97 -11.51 -16.87 -5.43
N GLY A 98 -10.66 -17.35 -4.52
CA GLY A 98 -10.52 -16.76 -3.19
C GLY A 98 -10.02 -15.34 -3.26
N LEU A 99 -8.95 -15.07 -4.01
CA LEU A 99 -8.43 -13.73 -4.19
C LEU A 99 -9.43 -12.81 -4.88
N ALA A 100 -10.09 -13.27 -5.94
CA ALA A 100 -11.13 -12.49 -6.63
C ALA A 100 -12.30 -12.11 -5.70
N SER A 101 -12.62 -12.96 -4.71
CA SER A 101 -13.70 -12.66 -3.76
C SER A 101 -13.42 -11.49 -2.80
N LEU A 102 -12.19 -10.99 -2.78
CA LEU A 102 -11.80 -9.80 -2.03
C LEU A 102 -12.09 -8.49 -2.76
N PHE A 103 -12.54 -8.55 -4.00
CA PHE A 103 -12.81 -7.40 -4.86
C PHE A 103 -14.22 -7.45 -5.44
N ASP A 104 -14.78 -6.30 -5.75
CA ASP A 104 -15.94 -6.20 -6.61
C ASP A 104 -15.56 -6.24 -8.10
N ASP A 105 -16.55 -6.20 -8.98
CA ASP A 105 -16.33 -6.24 -10.43
C ASP A 105 -15.57 -5.01 -10.98
N SER A 106 -15.50 -3.92 -10.22
CA SER A 106 -14.72 -2.72 -10.57
C SER A 106 -13.27 -2.78 -10.06
N GLY A 107 -12.93 -3.77 -9.23
CA GLY A 107 -11.62 -3.90 -8.58
C GLY A 107 -11.52 -3.19 -7.21
N LYS A 108 -12.63 -2.71 -6.65
CA LYS A 108 -12.65 -2.17 -5.28
C LYS A 108 -12.60 -3.28 -4.25
N ILE A 109 -11.93 -3.01 -3.13
CA ILE A 109 -11.78 -3.96 -2.03
C ILE A 109 -13.12 -4.16 -1.31
N LEU A 110 -13.49 -5.42 -1.08
CA LEU A 110 -14.69 -5.86 -0.35
C LEU A 110 -14.39 -6.35 1.08
N VAL A 111 -13.21 -6.09 1.63
CA VAL A 111 -12.84 -6.52 2.98
C VAL A 111 -13.55 -5.65 4.02
N GLU A 112 -14.38 -6.26 4.86
CA GLU A 112 -15.13 -5.55 5.89
C GLU A 112 -14.21 -4.86 6.91
N GLY A 113 -14.49 -3.60 7.21
CA GLY A 113 -13.73 -2.80 8.16
C GLY A 113 -12.34 -2.38 7.67
N LEU A 114 -12.00 -2.64 6.39
CA LEU A 114 -10.78 -2.14 5.78
C LEU A 114 -11.04 -0.83 5.01
N ASN A 115 -12.19 -0.70 4.35
CA ASN A 115 -12.55 0.55 3.68
C ASN A 115 -12.89 1.62 4.72
N LEU A 116 -12.05 2.66 4.78
CA LEU A 116 -12.34 3.85 5.56
C LEU A 116 -13.17 4.81 4.70
N THR A 117 -14.14 5.42 5.33
CA THR A 117 -14.92 6.47 4.71
C THR A 117 -14.19 7.82 4.84
N GLU A 118 -14.59 8.82 4.05
CA GLU A 118 -14.11 10.22 4.18
C GLU A 118 -14.29 10.81 5.59
N ASP A 119 -15.03 10.14 6.47
CA ASP A 119 -15.28 10.57 7.85
C ASP A 119 -14.00 10.57 8.72
N SER A 120 -12.93 9.92 8.29
CA SER A 120 -11.62 9.99 8.95
C SER A 120 -10.91 11.34 8.78
N LEU A 121 -11.37 12.19 7.86
CA LEU A 121 -10.80 13.51 7.58
C LEU A 121 -11.64 14.62 8.21
N ASP A 122 -10.99 15.61 8.80
CA ASP A 122 -11.66 16.83 9.24
C ASP A 122 -12.01 17.76 8.05
N ARG A 123 -12.69 18.88 8.36
CA ARG A 123 -13.08 19.85 7.34
C ARG A 123 -11.90 20.46 6.58
N THR A 124 -10.79 20.71 7.25
CA THR A 124 -9.59 21.30 6.65
C THR A 124 -8.90 20.29 5.74
N GLU A 125 -8.72 19.09 6.22
CA GLU A 125 -8.15 17.99 5.46
C GLU A 125 -8.96 17.67 4.21
N ARG A 126 -10.29 17.56 4.32
CA ARG A 126 -11.19 17.41 3.15
C ARG A 126 -11.04 18.55 2.14
N ALA A 127 -10.87 19.79 2.62
CA ALA A 127 -10.65 20.92 1.73
C ALA A 127 -9.28 20.88 1.03
N LEU A 128 -8.27 20.30 1.66
CA LEU A 128 -6.95 20.08 1.04
C LEU A 128 -7.02 18.97 -0.01
N VAL A 129 -7.64 17.83 0.31
CA VAL A 129 -7.85 16.73 -0.64
C VAL A 129 -8.58 17.20 -1.90
N LYS A 130 -9.65 17.98 -1.76
CA LYS A 130 -10.38 18.57 -2.90
C LYS A 130 -9.56 19.54 -3.75
N LYS A 131 -8.46 20.08 -3.22
CA LYS A 131 -7.53 20.92 -3.99
C LYS A 131 -6.46 20.12 -4.72
N MET A 132 -6.31 18.84 -4.40
CA MET A 132 -5.41 17.96 -5.16
C MET A 132 -5.90 17.89 -6.61
N ARG A 133 -4.98 18.05 -7.53
CA ARG A 133 -5.30 18.04 -8.96
C ARG A 133 -4.96 16.68 -9.54
N CYS A 134 -5.85 15.73 -9.34
CA CYS A 134 -5.75 14.42 -9.96
C CYS A 134 -6.57 14.43 -11.26
N ASN A 135 -5.92 14.81 -12.37
CA ASN A 135 -6.54 14.74 -13.69
C ASN A 135 -6.49 13.31 -14.19
N GLN A 136 -7.62 12.64 -14.26
CA GLN A 136 -7.71 11.24 -14.68
C GLN A 136 -7.06 10.97 -16.05
N LYS A 137 -7.22 11.88 -17.00
CA LYS A 137 -6.63 11.74 -18.34
C LYS A 137 -5.10 11.80 -18.27
N GLU A 138 -4.55 12.77 -17.53
CA GLU A 138 -3.11 12.90 -17.35
C GLU A 138 -2.53 11.69 -16.60
N LEU A 139 -3.22 11.17 -15.58
CA LEU A 139 -2.82 9.96 -14.87
C LEU A 139 -2.79 8.75 -15.80
N LYS A 140 -3.85 8.53 -16.57
CA LYS A 140 -3.88 7.42 -17.55
C LYS A 140 -2.76 7.53 -18.58
N GLU A 141 -2.47 8.73 -19.09
CA GLU A 141 -1.40 8.97 -20.06
C GLU A 141 0.00 8.77 -19.45
N ASN A 142 0.24 9.32 -18.26
CA ASN A 142 1.55 9.25 -17.58
C ASN A 142 1.89 7.83 -17.10
N ASP A 143 0.89 7.11 -16.57
CA ASP A 143 1.07 5.76 -16.03
C ASP A 143 0.85 4.67 -17.09
N GLY A 144 0.43 5.04 -18.30
CA GLY A 144 0.17 4.09 -19.40
C GLY A 144 -1.05 3.20 -19.16
N ILE A 145 -2.04 3.66 -18.38
CA ILE A 145 -3.25 2.89 -18.06
C ILE A 145 -4.19 2.87 -19.26
N ILE A 146 -4.50 1.67 -19.76
CA ILE A 146 -5.38 1.46 -20.92
C ILE A 146 -6.86 1.28 -20.55
N GLU A 147 -7.11 0.67 -19.39
CA GLU A 147 -8.47 0.43 -18.86
C GLU A 147 -9.01 1.66 -18.12
N ASP A 148 -10.29 1.63 -17.76
CA ASP A 148 -10.88 2.68 -16.94
C ASP A 148 -10.33 2.63 -15.51
N LEU A 149 -10.27 3.79 -14.85
CA LEU A 149 -9.83 3.86 -13.46
C LEU A 149 -10.87 3.21 -12.54
N ILE A 150 -10.39 2.60 -11.45
CA ILE A 150 -11.25 1.95 -10.44
C ILE A 150 -12.19 2.96 -9.74
N THR A 151 -11.81 4.25 -9.73
CA THR A 151 -12.57 5.31 -9.08
C THR A 151 -12.54 6.60 -9.88
N ASP A 152 -13.63 7.38 -9.78
CA ASP A 152 -13.70 8.73 -10.34
C ASP A 152 -13.10 9.78 -9.41
N ASP A 153 -13.02 9.52 -8.10
CA ASP A 153 -12.40 10.41 -7.10
C ASP A 153 -11.03 9.89 -6.69
N VAL A 154 -10.07 10.07 -7.58
CA VAL A 154 -8.67 9.64 -7.35
C VAL A 154 -8.05 10.34 -6.15
N SER A 155 -8.38 11.62 -5.90
CA SER A 155 -7.82 12.37 -4.78
C SER A 155 -8.22 11.77 -3.43
N SER A 156 -9.50 11.47 -3.24
CA SER A 156 -9.98 10.82 -2.03
C SER A 156 -9.43 9.39 -1.90
N ALA A 157 -9.38 8.63 -2.99
CA ALA A 157 -8.84 7.28 -2.98
C ALA A 157 -7.35 7.24 -2.59
N LEU A 158 -6.54 8.17 -3.12
CA LEU A 158 -5.12 8.26 -2.75
C LEU A 158 -4.89 8.54 -1.27
N VAL A 159 -5.76 9.29 -0.62
CA VAL A 159 -5.59 9.71 0.78
C VAL A 159 -6.30 8.79 1.76
N CYS A 160 -7.53 8.36 1.45
CA CYS A 160 -8.43 7.74 2.41
C CYS A 160 -8.63 6.23 2.20
N GLU A 161 -8.45 5.72 0.98
CA GLU A 161 -8.79 4.33 0.69
C GLU A 161 -7.55 3.43 0.76
N PRO A 162 -7.65 2.22 1.33
CA PRO A 162 -6.61 1.22 1.21
C PRO A 162 -6.57 0.71 -0.25
N SER A 163 -5.46 0.10 -0.62
CA SER A 163 -5.36 -0.61 -1.90
C SER A 163 -4.79 -2.01 -1.67
N LEU A 164 -5.35 -3.00 -2.32
CA LEU A 164 -4.86 -4.37 -2.30
C LEU A 164 -4.36 -4.75 -3.69
N SER A 165 -3.12 -5.20 -3.78
CA SER A 165 -2.46 -5.58 -5.03
C SER A 165 -2.06 -7.05 -5.01
N ILE A 166 -2.29 -7.75 -6.11
CA ILE A 166 -1.74 -9.08 -6.36
C ILE A 166 -0.47 -8.89 -7.19
N ASN A 167 0.70 -8.97 -6.52
CA ASN A 167 1.99 -8.66 -7.12
C ASN A 167 2.57 -9.84 -7.90
N GLY A 168 2.13 -11.03 -7.59
CA GLY A 168 2.56 -12.26 -8.25
C GLY A 168 1.59 -13.39 -8.01
N LEU A 169 1.41 -14.22 -9.02
CA LEU A 169 0.55 -15.42 -8.97
C LEU A 169 1.29 -16.56 -9.67
N SER A 170 1.41 -17.69 -9.01
CA SER A 170 2.13 -18.85 -9.51
C SER A 170 1.37 -20.14 -9.24
N ALA A 171 1.17 -20.95 -10.27
CA ALA A 171 0.54 -22.25 -10.15
C ALA A 171 0.77 -23.14 -11.39
N GLY A 172 1.14 -24.38 -11.16
CA GLY A 172 1.25 -25.37 -12.23
C GLY A 172 2.51 -25.23 -13.07
N TYR A 173 2.39 -25.39 -14.39
CA TYR A 173 3.52 -25.46 -15.30
C TYR A 173 3.71 -24.13 -16.05
N GLU A 174 4.82 -23.46 -15.80
CA GLU A 174 5.15 -22.15 -16.35
C GLU A 174 6.32 -22.16 -17.34
N ALA A 175 6.93 -23.34 -17.59
CA ALA A 175 8.00 -23.46 -18.58
C ALA A 175 7.46 -23.63 -20.01
N ASP A 176 8.34 -23.51 -21.00
CA ASP A 176 7.98 -23.69 -22.40
C ASP A 176 7.37 -25.07 -22.70
N GLY A 177 6.40 -25.09 -23.62
CA GLY A 177 5.73 -26.30 -24.04
C GLY A 177 4.37 -26.53 -23.36
N ILE A 178 3.89 -27.78 -23.37
CA ILE A 178 2.56 -28.17 -22.86
C ILE A 178 2.70 -29.26 -21.81
N LYS A 179 2.05 -29.05 -20.65
CA LYS A 179 1.89 -30.07 -19.62
C LYS A 179 0.44 -30.08 -19.15
N THR A 180 -0.26 -31.19 -19.44
CA THR A 180 -1.70 -31.34 -19.13
C THR A 180 -1.91 -31.76 -17.69
N ILE A 181 -1.89 -30.82 -16.75
CA ILE A 181 -1.96 -31.09 -15.31
C ILE A 181 -3.07 -30.28 -14.63
N ILE A 182 -3.43 -30.74 -13.43
CA ILE A 182 -4.16 -29.99 -12.41
C ILE A 182 -3.14 -29.62 -11.34
N PRO A 183 -2.81 -28.37 -11.13
CA PRO A 183 -1.90 -27.98 -10.05
C PRO A 183 -2.41 -28.40 -8.69
N GLY A 184 -1.55 -29.07 -7.90
CA GLY A 184 -1.84 -29.43 -6.52
C GLY A 184 -1.55 -28.31 -5.51
N PHE A 185 -0.83 -27.27 -5.93
CA PHE A 185 -0.43 -26.13 -5.13
C PHE A 185 -0.52 -24.85 -5.95
N ALA A 186 -0.90 -23.74 -5.31
CA ALA A 186 -0.88 -22.40 -5.87
C ALA A 186 -0.48 -21.40 -4.81
N LYS A 187 0.21 -20.33 -5.21
CA LYS A 187 0.72 -19.28 -4.36
C LYS A 187 0.55 -17.91 -5.01
N ALA A 188 0.30 -16.89 -4.18
CA ALA A 188 0.30 -15.49 -4.58
C ALA A 188 1.12 -14.65 -3.59
N LYS A 189 1.66 -13.54 -4.09
CA LYS A 189 2.25 -12.47 -3.30
C LYS A 189 1.36 -11.25 -3.41
N LEU A 190 1.08 -10.64 -2.27
CA LEU A 190 0.19 -9.49 -2.17
C LEU A 190 0.82 -8.41 -1.29
N ASP A 191 0.46 -7.16 -1.58
CA ASP A 191 0.57 -6.07 -0.62
C ASP A 191 -0.75 -5.32 -0.49
N CYS A 192 -0.96 -4.74 0.68
CA CYS A 192 -2.06 -3.83 0.91
C CYS A 192 -1.50 -2.50 1.43
N ARG A 193 -1.79 -1.40 0.73
CA ARG A 193 -1.51 -0.06 1.22
C ARG A 193 -2.62 0.36 2.16
N LEU A 194 -2.24 0.83 3.34
CA LEU A 194 -3.15 1.15 4.44
C LEU A 194 -3.32 2.66 4.56
N ALA A 195 -4.52 3.11 4.85
CA ALA A 195 -4.73 4.49 5.25
C ALA A 195 -3.98 4.79 6.57
N PRO A 196 -3.58 6.06 6.83
CA PRO A 196 -2.70 6.39 7.96
C PRO A 196 -3.22 6.02 9.37
N CYS A 197 -4.51 5.75 9.52
CA CYS A 197 -5.12 5.36 10.79
C CYS A 197 -5.35 3.85 10.94
N GLN A 198 -4.90 3.04 9.99
CA GLN A 198 -5.06 1.59 10.00
C GLN A 198 -3.84 0.90 10.59
N ASP A 199 -4.10 0.00 11.52
CA ASP A 199 -3.08 -0.89 12.07
C ASP A 199 -2.77 -2.03 11.09
N PRO A 200 -1.49 -2.35 10.85
CA PRO A 200 -1.09 -3.40 9.91
C PRO A 200 -1.57 -4.80 10.31
N GLU A 201 -1.40 -5.19 11.57
CA GLU A 201 -1.74 -6.54 12.03
C GLU A 201 -3.26 -6.73 12.02
N GLU A 202 -4.02 -5.75 12.53
CA GLU A 202 -5.49 -5.77 12.49
C GLU A 202 -6.02 -5.81 11.06
N SER A 203 -5.39 -5.10 10.14
CA SER A 203 -5.77 -5.09 8.73
C SER A 203 -5.52 -6.44 8.05
N PHE A 204 -4.43 -7.10 8.38
CA PHE A 204 -4.14 -8.44 7.92
C PHE A 204 -5.17 -9.47 8.43
N GLU A 205 -5.53 -9.39 9.72
CA GLU A 205 -6.56 -10.25 10.32
C GLU A 205 -7.92 -10.06 9.64
N LYS A 206 -8.29 -8.84 9.27
CA LYS A 206 -9.53 -8.55 8.52
C LYS A 206 -9.52 -9.21 7.14
N ILE A 207 -8.40 -9.19 6.43
CA ILE A 207 -8.27 -9.85 5.11
C ILE A 207 -8.43 -11.36 5.27
N GLN A 208 -7.81 -11.95 6.27
CA GLN A 208 -7.94 -13.38 6.55
C GLN A 208 -9.39 -13.75 6.90
N ALA A 209 -10.02 -13.02 7.81
CA ALA A 209 -11.40 -13.24 8.20
C ALA A 209 -12.37 -13.10 7.00
N GLN A 210 -12.10 -12.18 6.09
CA GLN A 210 -12.91 -12.01 4.88
C GLN A 210 -12.79 -13.23 3.95
N LEU A 211 -11.61 -13.78 3.75
CA LEU A 211 -11.44 -15.02 2.98
C LEU A 211 -12.20 -16.20 3.61
N GLU A 212 -12.11 -16.37 4.91
CA GLU A 212 -12.84 -17.39 5.64
C GLU A 212 -14.36 -17.22 5.47
N LYS A 213 -14.87 -16.00 5.64
CA LYS A 213 -16.29 -15.66 5.45
C LYS A 213 -16.77 -15.94 4.03
N ASN A 214 -15.91 -15.70 3.03
CA ASN A 214 -16.20 -15.94 1.63
C ASN A 214 -16.12 -17.45 1.24
N GLY A 215 -15.81 -18.34 2.20
CA GLY A 215 -15.76 -19.79 2.00
C GLY A 215 -14.41 -20.32 1.55
N TYR A 216 -13.32 -19.59 1.85
CA TYR A 216 -11.94 -19.94 1.51
C TYR A 216 -11.02 -20.08 2.73
N PRO A 217 -11.42 -20.83 3.79
CA PRO A 217 -10.61 -20.98 5.01
C PRO A 217 -9.34 -21.82 4.80
N ASP A 218 -9.25 -22.53 3.68
CA ASP A 218 -8.11 -23.35 3.26
C ASP A 218 -7.01 -22.55 2.55
N ILE A 219 -7.25 -21.29 2.20
CA ILE A 219 -6.21 -20.39 1.72
C ILE A 219 -5.47 -19.82 2.94
N ARG A 220 -4.24 -20.25 3.11
CA ARG A 220 -3.38 -19.81 4.21
C ARG A 220 -2.70 -18.51 3.84
N LEU A 221 -2.85 -17.50 4.69
CA LEU A 221 -2.08 -16.26 4.60
C LEU A 221 -0.85 -16.32 5.51
N THR A 222 0.26 -15.76 5.03
CA THR A 222 1.50 -15.63 5.80
C THR A 222 1.93 -14.17 5.79
N TYR A 223 1.85 -13.53 6.95
CA TYR A 223 2.32 -12.15 7.13
C TYR A 223 3.86 -12.10 6.96
N LEU A 224 4.35 -11.17 6.16
CA LEU A 224 5.78 -11.01 5.90
C LEU A 224 6.33 -9.77 6.61
N THR A 225 5.66 -8.64 6.42
CA THR A 225 6.05 -7.36 7.02
C THR A 225 4.88 -6.39 7.00
N GLY A 226 4.93 -5.38 7.86
CA GLY A 226 3.99 -4.28 7.85
C GLY A 226 4.55 -3.06 8.55
N GLN A 227 4.11 -1.90 8.08
CA GLN A 227 4.44 -0.61 8.66
C GLN A 227 3.19 0.26 8.69
N PRO A 228 2.91 0.95 9.81
CA PRO A 228 1.78 1.86 9.88
C PRO A 228 1.99 3.08 8.99
N GLY A 229 0.90 3.65 8.53
CA GLY A 229 0.93 4.94 7.85
C GLY A 229 1.12 6.09 8.82
N TYR A 230 1.45 7.25 8.27
CA TYR A 230 1.62 8.49 9.04
C TYR A 230 0.87 9.64 8.36
N ARG A 231 0.30 10.52 9.17
CA ARG A 231 -0.34 11.76 8.71
C ARG A 231 0.06 12.93 9.61
N SER A 232 0.60 13.98 9.00
CA SER A 232 0.94 15.22 9.70
C SER A 232 -0.31 15.97 10.14
N ASP A 233 -0.28 16.59 11.31
CA ASP A 233 -1.33 17.49 11.75
C ASP A 233 -1.32 18.79 10.92
N VAL A 234 -2.31 18.94 10.04
CA VAL A 234 -2.49 20.13 9.18
C VAL A 234 -2.78 21.41 9.97
N HIS A 235 -3.14 21.29 11.25
CA HIS A 235 -3.38 22.42 12.13
C HIS A 235 -2.12 22.90 12.86
N SER A 236 -1.04 22.13 12.81
CA SER A 236 0.22 22.51 13.45
C SER A 236 0.77 23.83 12.88
N PRO A 237 1.43 24.66 13.70
CA PRO A 237 2.03 25.89 13.23
C PRO A 237 3.04 25.69 12.10
N PHE A 238 3.79 24.59 12.15
CA PHE A 238 4.80 24.26 11.15
C PHE A 238 4.16 23.96 9.79
N VAL A 239 3.16 23.05 9.74
CA VAL A 239 2.46 22.72 8.49
C VAL A 239 1.76 23.95 7.91
N LYS A 240 1.12 24.79 8.74
CA LYS A 240 0.51 26.06 8.29
C LYS A 240 1.52 27.03 7.73
N MET A 241 2.74 27.04 8.24
CA MET A 241 3.83 27.88 7.72
C MET A 241 4.29 27.37 6.34
N VAL A 242 4.45 26.06 6.18
CA VAL A 242 4.90 25.44 4.92
C VAL A 242 3.85 25.58 3.81
N LEU A 243 2.55 25.57 4.15
CA LEU A 243 1.44 25.73 3.20
C LEU A 243 1.20 27.18 2.71
N LYS A 244 1.93 28.18 3.24
CA LYS A 244 1.85 29.59 2.81
C LYS A 244 2.79 29.89 1.65
#